data_1bb630cfed115cae363dc58e2ec70639
#
_entry.id   1bb630cfed115cae363dc58e2ec70639
#
_cell.length_a   1.000
_cell.length_b   1.000
_cell.length_c   1.000
_cell.angle_alpha   90.00
_cell.angle_beta   90.00
_cell.angle_gamma   90.00
#
_symmetry.space_group_name_H-M   'P 1'
#
loop_
_entity.id
_entity.type
_entity.pdbx_description
1 polymer ?
#
loop_
_entity_poly.entity_id
_entity_poly.type
_entity_poly.pdbx_seq_one_letter_code
_entity_poly.pdbx_strand_id
1 'polypeptide(L)'
;IRNFLFLFLFFSGIIFISIIFLPSLLLPQKITLFGGKLMGYWSQYCLKIILSTKIVVKGKDNMINDKKFFIACSHQSMFETFFLQTVFNSPVFILKKELTKIPVFGWYLKKIGSISIKRDKITRDNLNFFEDISETTQNSERPIVIFPQGTRVLPDDRPPFKKGASRIYEKLNIFCQPIAINSGYVWPKNGIKKTNKVITISILEPIKPGLQKEEFLQVLEKKIYDELDLVG
;
A
#
# COMPACT_ATOMS: atom_id res chain seq x y z
N ILE A 1 7.90 -20.76 17.98
CA ILE A 1 7.72 -19.77 19.07
C ILE A 1 7.73 -18.35 18.54
N ARG A 2 8.82 -17.86 17.87
CA ARG A 2 8.92 -16.47 17.38
C ARG A 2 7.78 -16.03 16.44
N ASN A 3 7.32 -16.92 15.55
CA ASN A 3 6.21 -16.62 14.65
C ASN A 3 4.88 -16.41 15.38
N PHE A 4 4.59 -17.24 16.37
CA PHE A 4 3.42 -17.08 17.22
C PHE A 4 3.48 -15.77 18.04
N LEU A 5 4.63 -15.52 18.67
CA LEU A 5 4.87 -14.29 19.43
C LEU A 5 4.70 -13.04 18.56
N PHE A 6 5.22 -13.08 17.31
CA PHE A 6 5.05 -11.99 16.35
C PHE A 6 3.58 -11.74 16.04
N LEU A 7 2.82 -12.79 15.70
CA LEU A 7 1.39 -12.63 15.38
C LEU A 7 0.61 -12.12 16.59
N PHE A 8 0.86 -12.69 17.76
CA PHE A 8 0.19 -12.28 19.00
C PHE A 8 0.44 -10.80 19.32
N LEU A 9 1.70 -10.38 19.38
CA LEU A 9 2.06 -8.99 19.70
C LEU A 9 1.62 -8.02 18.60
N PHE A 10 1.80 -8.40 17.33
CA PHE A 10 1.36 -7.55 16.22
C PHE A 10 -0.15 -7.28 16.29
N PHE A 11 -0.98 -8.32 16.36
CA PHE A 11 -2.43 -8.13 16.39
C PHE A 11 -2.92 -7.51 17.70
N SER A 12 -2.34 -7.85 18.84
CA SER A 12 -2.68 -7.20 20.12
C SER A 12 -2.41 -5.70 20.09
N GLY A 13 -1.28 -5.27 19.51
CA GLY A 13 -0.98 -3.85 19.35
C GLY A 13 -1.92 -3.15 18.38
N ILE A 14 -2.26 -3.78 17.24
CA ILE A 14 -3.25 -3.23 16.29
C ILE A 14 -4.61 -3.05 16.97
N ILE A 15 -5.07 -4.05 17.73
CA ILE A 15 -6.34 -3.98 18.49
C ILE A 15 -6.27 -2.86 19.54
N PHE A 16 -5.18 -2.79 20.29
CA PHE A 16 -4.98 -1.77 21.33
C PHE A 16 -4.99 -0.35 20.74
N ILE A 17 -4.24 -0.11 19.66
CA ILE A 17 -4.25 1.17 18.95
C ILE A 17 -5.66 1.47 18.43
N SER A 18 -6.35 0.49 17.86
CA SER A 18 -7.73 0.67 17.37
C SER A 18 -8.68 1.10 18.48
N ILE A 19 -8.58 0.50 19.67
CA ILE A 19 -9.44 0.86 20.82
C ILE A 19 -9.14 2.29 21.29
N ILE A 20 -7.88 2.66 21.45
CA ILE A 20 -7.48 4.01 21.89
C ILE A 20 -7.95 5.08 20.88
N PHE A 21 -7.86 4.78 19.58
CA PHE A 21 -8.25 5.71 18.53
C PHE A 21 -9.74 5.62 18.16
N LEU A 22 -10.56 4.81 18.83
CA LEU A 22 -12.00 4.74 18.55
C LEU A 22 -12.70 6.11 18.64
N PRO A 23 -12.40 6.98 19.62
CA PRO A 23 -12.96 8.32 19.65
C PRO A 23 -12.60 9.19 18.44
N SER A 24 -11.48 8.89 17.75
CA SER A 24 -11.05 9.65 16.57
C SER A 24 -12.04 9.57 15.39
N LEU A 25 -12.95 8.59 15.39
CA LEU A 25 -14.01 8.49 14.40
C LEU A 25 -14.97 9.71 14.43
N LEU A 26 -15.09 10.37 15.58
CA LEU A 26 -15.89 11.58 15.78
C LEU A 26 -15.05 12.86 15.67
N LEU A 27 -13.73 12.75 15.58
CA LEU A 27 -12.79 13.87 15.56
C LEU A 27 -12.28 14.14 14.13
N PRO A 28 -11.52 15.24 13.90
CA PRO A 28 -10.92 15.49 12.58
C PRO A 28 -10.11 14.31 12.06
N GLN A 29 -10.21 14.04 10.75
CA GLN A 29 -9.59 12.90 10.04
C GLN A 29 -8.10 12.73 10.36
N LYS A 30 -7.36 13.83 10.55
CA LYS A 30 -5.92 13.82 10.86
C LYS A 30 -5.56 13.00 12.10
N ILE A 31 -6.47 12.92 13.07
CA ILE A 31 -6.26 12.13 14.30
C ILE A 31 -6.34 10.64 13.99
N THR A 32 -7.32 10.23 13.19
CA THR A 32 -7.42 8.84 12.72
C THR A 32 -6.23 8.43 11.84
N LEU A 33 -5.77 9.32 10.97
CA LEU A 33 -4.58 9.10 10.14
C LEU A 33 -3.31 8.93 10.99
N PHE A 34 -3.19 9.67 12.08
CA PHE A 34 -2.08 9.49 13.03
C PHE A 34 -2.12 8.10 13.68
N GLY A 35 -3.30 7.59 14.06
CA GLY A 35 -3.46 6.20 14.50
C GLY A 35 -2.97 5.18 13.47
N GLY A 36 -3.27 5.39 12.18
CA GLY A 36 -2.74 4.58 11.09
C GLY A 36 -1.21 4.60 11.00
N LYS A 37 -0.58 5.77 11.18
CA LYS A 37 0.90 5.87 11.24
C LYS A 37 1.48 5.11 12.43
N LEU A 38 0.84 5.17 13.60
CA LEU A 38 1.28 4.39 14.77
C LEU A 38 1.21 2.89 14.50
N MET A 39 0.17 2.39 13.84
CA MET A 39 0.10 0.99 13.41
C MET A 39 1.25 0.64 12.46
N GLY A 40 1.63 1.56 11.57
CA GLY A 40 2.79 1.41 10.70
C GLY A 40 4.10 1.28 11.47
N TYR A 41 4.36 2.13 12.44
CA TYR A 41 5.54 2.05 13.30
C TYR A 41 5.52 0.79 14.17
N TRP A 42 4.36 0.42 14.71
CA TRP A 42 4.20 -0.82 15.47
C TRP A 42 4.55 -2.06 14.65
N SER A 43 4.09 -2.12 13.39
CA SER A 43 4.41 -3.23 12.49
C SER A 43 5.92 -3.35 12.26
N GLN A 44 6.62 -2.22 12.06
CA GLN A 44 8.07 -2.19 11.90
C GLN A 44 8.79 -2.62 13.19
N TYR A 45 8.31 -2.17 14.35
CA TYR A 45 8.86 -2.55 15.64
C TYR A 45 8.77 -4.08 15.87
N CYS A 46 7.59 -4.67 15.64
CA CYS A 46 7.40 -6.13 15.77
C CYS A 46 8.32 -6.91 14.83
N LEU A 47 8.46 -6.47 13.58
CA LEU A 47 9.38 -7.10 12.61
C LEU A 47 10.84 -7.04 13.08
N LYS A 48 11.29 -5.87 13.54
CA LYS A 48 12.67 -5.66 13.99
C LYS A 48 12.99 -6.47 15.24
N ILE A 49 12.16 -6.41 16.27
CA ILE A 49 12.46 -6.98 17.58
C ILE A 49 12.20 -8.48 17.61
N ILE A 50 11.07 -8.95 17.07
CA ILE A 50 10.67 -10.36 17.21
C ILE A 50 11.27 -11.23 16.11
N LEU A 51 11.24 -10.73 14.86
CA LEU A 51 11.75 -11.47 13.71
C LEU A 51 13.19 -11.11 13.34
N SER A 52 13.81 -10.15 14.06
CA SER A 52 15.16 -9.65 13.75
C SER A 52 15.28 -9.20 12.28
N THR A 53 14.23 -8.56 11.77
CA THR A 53 14.17 -8.11 10.38
C THR A 53 14.84 -6.76 10.23
N LYS A 54 15.80 -6.65 9.30
CA LYS A 54 16.34 -5.35 8.88
C LYS A 54 15.42 -4.75 7.82
N ILE A 55 15.06 -3.47 7.97
CA ILE A 55 14.24 -2.72 7.01
C ILE A 55 15.14 -1.67 6.37
N VAL A 56 15.29 -1.72 5.05
CA VAL A 56 16.16 -0.83 4.27
C VAL A 56 15.31 -0.09 3.25
N VAL A 57 15.45 1.22 3.18
CA VAL A 57 14.81 2.08 2.17
C VAL A 57 15.88 2.60 1.24
N LYS A 58 15.76 2.28 -0.05
CA LYS A 58 16.63 2.73 -1.14
C LYS A 58 15.93 3.78 -2.01
N GLY A 59 16.69 4.58 -2.72
CA GLY A 59 16.16 5.51 -3.72
C GLY A 59 15.34 6.66 -3.14
N LYS A 60 15.62 7.12 -1.95
CA LYS A 60 14.90 8.26 -1.34
C LYS A 60 14.94 9.52 -2.18
N ASP A 61 16.02 9.72 -2.94
CA ASP A 61 16.20 10.87 -3.82
C ASP A 61 15.25 10.87 -5.02
N ASN A 62 14.67 9.70 -5.33
CA ASN A 62 13.62 9.56 -6.35
C ASN A 62 12.22 9.94 -5.85
N MET A 63 12.06 10.26 -4.56
CA MET A 63 10.75 10.59 -3.98
C MET A 63 10.23 11.90 -4.55
N ILE A 64 8.99 11.89 -5.04
CA ILE A 64 8.32 13.11 -5.51
C ILE A 64 7.86 13.90 -4.30
N ASN A 65 8.26 15.19 -4.23
CA ASN A 65 7.91 16.09 -3.13
C ASN A 65 6.98 17.23 -3.57
N ASP A 66 7.19 17.78 -4.77
CA ASP A 66 6.60 19.07 -5.19
C ASP A 66 5.47 18.92 -6.23
N LYS A 67 5.03 17.71 -6.51
CA LYS A 67 4.03 17.44 -7.57
C LYS A 67 3.01 16.43 -7.10
N LYS A 68 1.80 16.50 -7.62
CA LYS A 68 0.80 15.44 -7.44
C LYS A 68 1.25 14.17 -8.12
N PHE A 69 1.12 13.06 -7.42
CA PHE A 69 1.47 11.73 -7.92
C PHE A 69 0.60 10.66 -7.29
N PHE A 70 0.55 9.51 -7.91
CA PHE A 70 0.05 8.29 -7.28
C PHE A 70 1.17 7.27 -7.13
N ILE A 71 1.01 6.34 -6.21
CA ILE A 71 1.99 5.31 -5.91
C ILE A 71 1.54 4.00 -6.55
N ALA A 72 2.42 3.35 -7.31
CA ALA A 72 2.23 1.98 -7.78
C ALA A 72 3.25 1.07 -7.09
N CYS A 73 2.76 0.22 -6.18
CA CYS A 73 3.61 -0.59 -5.31
C CYS A 73 3.40 -2.09 -5.56
N SER A 74 4.50 -2.87 -5.57
CA SER A 74 4.39 -4.34 -5.52
C SER A 74 3.64 -4.78 -4.27
N HIS A 75 2.94 -5.92 -4.33
CA HIS A 75 2.11 -6.40 -3.24
C HIS A 75 2.37 -7.86 -2.92
N GLN A 76 3.13 -8.12 -1.86
CA GLN A 76 3.52 -9.46 -1.42
C GLN A 76 3.01 -9.76 0.01
N SER A 77 2.80 -8.72 0.82
CA SER A 77 2.46 -8.83 2.23
C SER A 77 1.37 -7.81 2.62
N MET A 78 0.88 -7.89 3.84
CA MET A 78 0.13 -6.79 4.43
C MET A 78 1.04 -5.68 5.00
N PHE A 79 2.35 -5.92 5.07
CA PHE A 79 3.33 -4.96 5.56
C PHE A 79 3.30 -3.64 4.77
N GLU A 80 3.16 -3.71 3.43
CA GLU A 80 3.13 -2.52 2.57
C GLU A 80 2.06 -1.52 3.00
N THR A 81 0.87 -2.00 3.37
CA THR A 81 -0.24 -1.12 3.76
C THR A 81 0.01 -0.37 5.08
N PHE A 82 0.80 -0.95 5.98
CA PHE A 82 1.24 -0.31 7.21
C PHE A 82 2.43 0.60 6.97
N PHE A 83 3.43 0.10 6.24
CA PHE A 83 4.70 0.82 6.03
C PHE A 83 4.51 2.11 5.23
N LEU A 84 3.76 2.07 4.13
CA LEU A 84 3.57 3.23 3.26
C LEU A 84 2.94 4.42 3.98
N GLN A 85 2.14 4.19 5.04
CA GLN A 85 1.58 5.25 5.87
C GLN A 85 2.64 6.04 6.65
N THR A 86 3.80 5.44 6.90
CA THR A 86 4.89 6.07 7.67
C THR A 86 5.86 6.85 6.80
N VAL A 87 5.94 6.53 5.51
CA VAL A 87 6.87 7.14 4.55
C VAL A 87 6.21 8.25 3.75
N PHE A 88 4.99 8.00 3.27
CA PHE A 88 4.21 8.98 2.53
C PHE A 88 3.17 9.63 3.45
N ASN A 89 2.69 10.79 3.10
CA ASN A 89 1.74 11.55 3.93
C ASN A 89 0.38 10.83 4.06
N SER A 90 0.34 9.69 4.78
CA SER A 90 -0.84 8.85 5.01
C SER A 90 -1.64 8.60 3.71
N PRO A 91 -1.10 7.85 2.75
CA PRO A 91 -1.68 7.73 1.42
C PRO A 91 -3.10 7.16 1.45
N VAL A 92 -3.86 7.41 0.41
CA VAL A 92 -5.21 6.86 0.22
C VAL A 92 -5.09 5.50 -0.46
N PHE A 93 -5.59 4.45 0.18
CA PHE A 93 -5.53 3.09 -0.38
C PHE A 93 -6.78 2.73 -1.16
N ILE A 94 -6.58 2.09 -2.32
CA ILE A 94 -7.63 1.40 -3.05
C ILE A 94 -7.74 -0.03 -2.51
N LEU A 95 -8.91 -0.39 -1.99
CA LEU A 95 -9.14 -1.65 -1.30
C LEU A 95 -10.41 -2.38 -1.77
N LYS A 96 -10.55 -3.64 -1.38
CA LYS A 96 -11.77 -4.42 -1.64
C LYS A 96 -12.96 -3.86 -0.86
N LYS A 97 -14.12 -3.73 -1.53
CA LYS A 97 -15.36 -3.22 -0.92
C LYS A 97 -15.81 -4.02 0.31
N GLU A 98 -15.52 -5.33 0.32
CA GLU A 98 -15.85 -6.20 1.44
C GLU A 98 -15.19 -5.78 2.75
N LEU A 99 -13.99 -5.19 2.69
CA LEU A 99 -13.26 -4.72 3.88
C LEU A 99 -13.99 -3.57 4.59
N THR A 100 -14.75 -2.75 3.86
CA THR A 100 -15.51 -1.64 4.45
C THR A 100 -16.73 -2.10 5.24
N LYS A 101 -17.10 -3.38 5.14
CA LYS A 101 -18.21 -3.99 5.87
C LYS A 101 -17.79 -4.61 7.22
N ILE A 102 -16.48 -4.77 7.46
CA ILE A 102 -15.96 -5.30 8.72
C ILE A 102 -16.24 -4.28 9.83
N PRO A 103 -16.93 -4.65 10.91
CA PRO A 103 -17.21 -3.74 12.02
C PRO A 103 -15.93 -3.09 12.55
N VAL A 104 -16.01 -1.87 13.00
CA VAL A 104 -14.90 -1.03 13.48
C VAL A 104 -13.86 -0.77 12.39
N PHE A 105 -13.26 -1.79 11.80
CA PHE A 105 -12.23 -1.64 10.76
C PHE A 105 -12.77 -0.88 9.53
N GLY A 106 -13.96 -1.25 9.05
CA GLY A 106 -14.62 -0.55 7.94
C GLY A 106 -14.95 0.92 8.25
N TRP A 107 -15.26 1.24 9.52
CA TRP A 107 -15.47 2.63 9.94
C TRP A 107 -14.18 3.45 9.83
N TYR A 108 -13.05 2.88 10.26
CA TYR A 108 -11.73 3.51 10.07
C TYR A 108 -11.41 3.72 8.61
N LEU A 109 -11.61 2.69 7.76
CA LEU A 109 -11.33 2.79 6.33
C LEU A 109 -12.14 3.91 5.66
N LYS A 110 -13.42 4.07 6.03
CA LYS A 110 -14.26 5.17 5.56
C LYS A 110 -13.76 6.51 6.09
N LYS A 111 -13.45 6.60 7.39
CA LYS A 111 -12.99 7.83 8.04
C LYS A 111 -11.68 8.35 7.44
N ILE A 112 -10.75 7.45 7.08
CA ILE A 112 -9.49 7.85 6.45
C ILE A 112 -9.61 8.10 4.94
N GLY A 113 -10.80 7.98 4.36
CA GLY A 113 -11.05 8.27 2.94
C GLY A 113 -10.50 7.20 1.98
N SER A 114 -10.49 5.93 2.39
CA SER A 114 -10.08 4.84 1.49
C SER A 114 -11.09 4.65 0.36
N ILE A 115 -10.59 4.42 -0.86
CA ILE A 115 -11.41 4.17 -2.04
C ILE A 115 -11.67 2.67 -2.18
N SER A 116 -12.93 2.27 -2.28
CA SER A 116 -13.30 0.85 -2.37
C SER A 116 -13.72 0.43 -3.77
N ILE A 117 -13.29 -0.77 -4.19
CA ILE A 117 -13.63 -1.34 -5.49
C ILE A 117 -14.13 -2.78 -5.36
N LYS A 118 -15.14 -3.16 -6.14
CA LYS A 118 -15.50 -4.56 -6.40
C LYS A 118 -14.65 -5.07 -7.57
N ARG A 119 -13.76 -6.02 -7.31
CA ARG A 119 -12.76 -6.47 -8.30
C ARG A 119 -13.31 -7.47 -9.34
N ASP A 120 -14.36 -8.19 -9.01
CA ASP A 120 -14.79 -9.37 -9.75
C ASP A 120 -16.00 -9.14 -10.70
N LYS A 121 -16.53 -7.92 -10.77
CA LYS A 121 -17.69 -7.58 -11.64
C LYS A 121 -17.63 -6.14 -12.12
N ILE A 122 -17.99 -5.92 -13.39
CA ILE A 122 -18.38 -4.60 -13.88
C ILE A 122 -19.77 -4.34 -13.29
N THR A 123 -19.82 -3.60 -12.20
CA THR A 123 -21.07 -3.23 -11.54
C THR A 123 -21.26 -1.72 -11.59
N ARG A 124 -22.50 -1.24 -11.43
CA ARG A 124 -22.81 0.19 -11.26
C ARG A 124 -21.96 0.82 -10.15
N ASP A 125 -21.61 0.06 -9.11
CA ASP A 125 -20.73 0.48 -8.02
C ASP A 125 -19.29 0.85 -8.47
N ASN A 126 -18.86 0.38 -9.66
CA ASN A 126 -17.55 0.71 -10.22
C ASN A 126 -17.61 1.85 -11.26
N LEU A 127 -18.80 2.34 -11.63
CA LEU A 127 -18.92 3.45 -12.58
C LEU A 127 -18.30 4.73 -12.01
N ASN A 128 -18.54 5.00 -10.74
CA ASN A 128 -18.02 6.20 -10.07
C ASN A 128 -16.58 6.04 -9.56
N PHE A 129 -16.00 4.83 -9.64
CA PHE A 129 -14.65 4.56 -9.10
C PHE A 129 -13.57 5.50 -9.65
N PHE A 130 -13.58 5.75 -10.94
CA PHE A 130 -12.60 6.67 -11.56
C PHE A 130 -12.89 8.14 -11.26
N GLU A 131 -14.16 8.47 -11.01
CA GLU A 131 -14.57 9.81 -10.56
C GLU A 131 -14.13 10.03 -9.11
N ASP A 132 -14.37 9.05 -8.22
CA ASP A 132 -13.91 9.08 -6.83
C ASP A 132 -12.38 9.24 -6.74
N ILE A 133 -11.62 8.55 -7.60
CA ILE A 133 -10.16 8.68 -7.70
C ILE A 133 -9.77 10.10 -8.12
N SER A 134 -10.41 10.64 -9.16
CA SER A 134 -10.12 11.99 -9.66
C SER A 134 -10.43 13.05 -8.62
N GLU A 135 -11.60 12.96 -7.99
CA GLU A 135 -12.02 13.88 -6.94
C GLU A 135 -11.09 13.81 -5.73
N THR A 136 -10.73 12.61 -5.28
CA THR A 136 -9.77 12.43 -4.17
C THR A 136 -8.41 13.06 -4.51
N THR A 137 -7.92 12.89 -5.75
CA THR A 137 -6.64 13.45 -6.19
C THR A 137 -6.69 14.98 -6.26
N GLN A 138 -7.83 15.55 -6.65
CA GLN A 138 -8.00 17.01 -6.72
C GLN A 138 -8.08 17.65 -5.33
N ASN A 139 -8.83 17.02 -4.42
CA ASN A 139 -9.18 17.57 -3.12
C ASN A 139 -8.22 17.18 -1.98
N SER A 140 -7.22 16.34 -2.24
CA SER A 140 -6.28 15.87 -1.23
C SER A 140 -4.83 15.95 -1.72
N GLU A 141 -3.94 16.37 -0.83
CA GLU A 141 -2.47 16.29 -1.04
C GLU A 141 -1.91 14.87 -0.74
N ARG A 142 -2.77 13.94 -0.36
CA ARG A 142 -2.38 12.57 -0.04
C ARG A 142 -2.32 11.74 -1.32
N PRO A 143 -1.18 11.09 -1.63
CA PRO A 143 -1.10 10.26 -2.83
C PRO A 143 -2.00 9.03 -2.73
N ILE A 144 -2.55 8.60 -3.87
CA ILE A 144 -3.30 7.35 -3.95
C ILE A 144 -2.33 6.20 -4.13
N VAL A 145 -2.54 5.08 -3.42
CA VAL A 145 -1.77 3.83 -3.59
C VAL A 145 -2.58 2.81 -4.36
N ILE A 146 -1.97 2.30 -5.41
CA ILE A 146 -2.46 1.13 -6.14
C ILE A 146 -1.46 -0.03 -6.03
N PHE A 147 -1.99 -1.24 -6.06
CA PHE A 147 -1.22 -2.46 -6.17
C PHE A 147 -1.52 -3.09 -7.55
N PRO A 148 -0.63 -2.88 -8.55
CA PRO A 148 -0.95 -3.21 -9.95
C PRO A 148 -1.15 -4.71 -10.20
N GLN A 149 -0.63 -5.59 -9.35
CA GLN A 149 -0.90 -7.04 -9.38
C GLN A 149 -2.36 -7.38 -9.01
N GLY A 150 -3.09 -6.47 -8.36
CA GLY A 150 -4.48 -6.64 -7.96
C GLY A 150 -4.70 -7.55 -6.74
N THR A 151 -3.70 -8.30 -6.32
CA THR A 151 -3.70 -9.17 -5.12
C THR A 151 -2.29 -9.34 -4.61
N ARG A 152 -2.13 -9.85 -3.40
CA ARG A 152 -0.81 -10.27 -2.89
C ARG A 152 -0.32 -11.50 -3.65
N VAL A 153 0.92 -11.43 -4.16
CA VAL A 153 1.60 -12.49 -4.90
C VAL A 153 2.74 -13.10 -4.09
N LEU A 154 3.20 -14.28 -4.47
CA LEU A 154 4.40 -14.85 -3.87
C LEU A 154 5.63 -14.04 -4.30
N PRO A 155 6.73 -14.04 -3.52
CA PRO A 155 7.92 -13.24 -3.80
C PRO A 155 8.52 -13.46 -5.20
N ASP A 156 8.47 -14.69 -5.69
CA ASP A 156 9.07 -15.08 -6.98
C ASP A 156 8.08 -15.04 -8.15
N ASP A 157 6.77 -14.78 -7.86
CA ASP A 157 5.76 -14.67 -8.90
C ASP A 157 5.81 -13.30 -9.60
N ARG A 158 5.71 -13.34 -10.93
CA ARG A 158 5.70 -12.15 -11.81
C ARG A 158 4.44 -12.12 -12.68
N PRO A 159 3.22 -12.14 -12.11
CA PRO A 159 2.01 -12.05 -12.92
C PRO A 159 1.93 -10.70 -13.63
N PRO A 160 1.36 -10.64 -14.84
CA PRO A 160 1.20 -9.38 -15.56
C PRO A 160 0.32 -8.41 -14.77
N PHE A 161 0.68 -7.12 -14.83
CA PHE A 161 -0.06 -6.07 -14.15
C PHE A 161 -1.46 -5.88 -14.73
N LYS A 162 -2.40 -5.58 -13.86
CA LYS A 162 -3.81 -5.39 -14.24
C LYS A 162 -4.00 -4.05 -14.96
N LYS A 163 -4.79 -4.05 -16.03
CA LYS A 163 -5.14 -2.85 -16.82
C LYS A 163 -5.74 -1.70 -15.99
N GLY A 164 -6.19 -1.97 -14.76
CA GLY A 164 -6.65 -0.93 -13.85
C GLY A 164 -5.59 0.13 -13.54
N ALA A 165 -4.31 -0.27 -13.46
CA ALA A 165 -3.21 0.66 -13.20
C ALA A 165 -3.03 1.68 -14.34
N SER A 166 -3.06 1.21 -15.61
CA SER A 166 -2.93 2.11 -16.76
C SER A 166 -4.15 3.01 -16.98
N ARG A 167 -5.35 2.52 -16.63
CA ARG A 167 -6.57 3.37 -16.67
C ARG A 167 -6.52 4.49 -15.63
N ILE A 168 -6.00 4.22 -14.43
CA ILE A 168 -5.79 5.25 -13.40
C ILE A 168 -4.75 6.26 -13.86
N TYR A 169 -3.63 5.80 -14.41
CA TYR A 169 -2.58 6.66 -14.95
C TYR A 169 -3.10 7.62 -16.02
N GLU A 170 -3.82 7.11 -17.01
CA GLU A 170 -4.44 7.92 -18.07
C GLU A 170 -5.46 8.91 -17.51
N LYS A 171 -6.35 8.44 -16.61
CA LYS A 171 -7.41 9.28 -16.04
C LYS A 171 -6.87 10.43 -15.21
N LEU A 172 -5.82 10.18 -14.40
CA LEU A 172 -5.23 11.19 -13.53
C LEU A 172 -4.27 12.12 -14.27
N ASN A 173 -3.58 11.61 -15.27
CA ASN A 173 -2.54 12.33 -16.03
C ASN A 173 -1.53 13.04 -15.11
N ILE A 174 -1.08 12.36 -14.07
CA ILE A 174 -0.09 12.82 -13.10
C ILE A 174 1.08 11.83 -13.03
N PHE A 175 2.13 12.20 -12.30
CA PHE A 175 3.28 11.33 -12.08
C PHE A 175 2.88 10.03 -11.37
N CYS A 176 3.52 8.93 -11.75
CA CYS A 176 3.48 7.66 -11.03
C CYS A 176 4.80 7.45 -10.28
N GLN A 177 4.74 7.19 -8.98
CA GLN A 177 5.88 6.78 -8.16
C GLN A 177 5.89 5.25 -8.04
N PRO A 178 6.74 4.53 -8.79
CA PRO A 178 6.85 3.08 -8.64
C PRO A 178 7.61 2.73 -7.35
N ILE A 179 7.18 1.67 -6.67
CA ILE A 179 7.83 1.15 -5.47
C ILE A 179 7.90 -0.37 -5.55
N ALA A 180 9.10 -0.91 -5.37
CA ALA A 180 9.33 -2.34 -5.23
C ALA A 180 9.59 -2.69 -3.76
N ILE A 181 8.88 -3.66 -3.21
CA ILE A 181 9.06 -4.15 -1.83
C ILE A 181 9.09 -5.67 -1.84
N ASN A 182 10.16 -6.25 -1.30
CA ASN A 182 10.36 -7.70 -1.22
C ASN A 182 9.86 -8.32 0.10
N SER A 183 8.86 -7.74 0.70
CA SER A 183 8.33 -8.10 2.04
C SER A 183 7.82 -9.53 2.15
N GLY A 184 7.41 -10.14 1.04
CA GLY A 184 6.91 -11.52 1.02
C GLY A 184 7.94 -12.56 1.44
N TYR A 185 9.24 -12.29 1.30
CA TYR A 185 10.29 -13.16 1.80
C TYR A 185 10.36 -13.22 3.33
N VAL A 186 9.83 -12.21 4.00
CA VAL A 186 9.76 -12.13 5.49
C VAL A 186 8.36 -12.45 5.98
N TRP A 187 7.37 -11.80 5.41
CA TRP A 187 5.98 -11.88 5.82
C TRP A 187 5.07 -12.25 4.65
N PRO A 188 5.10 -13.52 4.18
CA PRO A 188 4.29 -13.96 3.05
C PRO A 188 2.79 -13.86 3.34
N LYS A 189 1.98 -13.84 2.28
CA LYS A 189 0.51 -13.88 2.35
C LYS A 189 0.02 -15.07 3.18
N ASN A 190 0.63 -16.23 2.95
CA ASN A 190 0.36 -17.47 3.65
C ASN A 190 1.67 -18.05 4.21
N GLY A 191 1.58 -18.86 5.26
CA GLY A 191 2.72 -19.55 5.81
C GLY A 191 3.44 -18.80 6.94
N ILE A 192 4.62 -19.32 7.27
CA ILE A 192 5.42 -18.89 8.42
C ILE A 192 6.26 -17.67 8.06
N LYS A 193 6.29 -16.67 8.96
CA LYS A 193 7.16 -15.49 8.84
C LYS A 193 8.61 -15.90 9.08
N LYS A 194 9.51 -15.41 8.23
CA LYS A 194 10.93 -15.76 8.30
C LYS A 194 11.68 -14.75 9.17
N THR A 195 12.65 -15.25 9.92
CA THR A 195 13.51 -14.45 10.81
C THR A 195 14.85 -14.13 10.18
N ASN A 196 15.55 -13.12 10.71
CA ASN A 196 16.90 -12.71 10.30
C ASN A 196 17.00 -12.40 8.79
N LYS A 197 15.98 -11.77 8.24
CA LYS A 197 15.89 -11.38 6.83
C LYS A 197 15.86 -9.87 6.67
N VAL A 198 16.03 -9.42 5.45
CA VAL A 198 15.95 -8.02 5.07
C VAL A 198 14.69 -7.76 4.29
N ILE A 199 13.94 -6.72 4.63
CA ILE A 199 12.94 -6.12 3.76
C ILE A 199 13.57 -4.91 3.12
N THR A 200 13.65 -4.92 1.80
CA THR A 200 14.09 -3.77 1.00
C THR A 200 12.88 -3.08 0.40
N ILE A 201 12.83 -1.77 0.57
CA ILE A 201 11.85 -0.88 -0.05
C ILE A 201 12.62 0.01 -1.02
N SER A 202 12.41 -0.18 -2.31
CA SER A 202 13.06 0.59 -3.36
C SER A 202 12.07 1.60 -3.94
N ILE A 203 12.35 2.88 -3.75
CA ILE A 203 11.63 4.00 -4.38
C ILE A 203 12.31 4.23 -5.72
N LEU A 204 11.59 3.93 -6.81
CA LEU A 204 12.14 3.95 -8.16
C LEU A 204 11.91 5.32 -8.82
N GLU A 205 12.64 5.60 -9.89
CA GLU A 205 12.44 6.82 -10.65
C GLU A 205 10.99 6.98 -11.10
N PRO A 206 10.40 8.16 -10.90
CA PRO A 206 9.03 8.44 -11.29
C PRO A 206 8.79 8.26 -12.79
N ILE A 207 7.60 7.79 -13.14
CA ILE A 207 7.12 7.79 -14.52
C ILE A 207 6.33 9.07 -14.73
N LYS A 208 6.73 9.86 -15.74
CA LYS A 208 6.04 11.11 -16.11
C LYS A 208 4.68 10.82 -16.76
N PRO A 209 3.69 11.73 -16.68
CA PRO A 209 2.46 11.62 -17.46
C PRO A 209 2.74 11.70 -18.96
N GLY A 210 1.81 11.17 -19.78
CA GLY A 210 1.83 11.32 -21.24
C GLY A 210 2.18 10.05 -22.03
N LEU A 211 2.54 8.91 -21.36
CA LEU A 211 2.71 7.64 -22.05
C LEU A 211 1.34 7.04 -22.44
N GLN A 212 1.33 6.23 -23.50
CA GLN A 212 0.17 5.41 -23.83
C GLN A 212 -0.04 4.32 -22.76
N LYS A 213 -1.28 3.86 -22.59
CA LYS A 213 -1.66 2.89 -21.53
C LYS A 213 -0.80 1.63 -21.51
N GLU A 214 -0.59 1.07 -22.68
CA GLU A 214 0.16 -0.17 -22.88
C GLU A 214 1.63 0.05 -22.56
N GLU A 215 2.20 1.12 -23.05
CA GLU A 215 3.59 1.53 -22.80
C GLU A 215 3.82 1.80 -21.31
N PHE A 216 2.93 2.58 -20.67
CA PHE A 216 3.00 2.82 -19.22
C PHE A 216 3.02 1.51 -18.43
N LEU A 217 2.12 0.59 -18.78
CA LEU A 217 2.00 -0.69 -18.05
C LEU A 217 3.26 -1.53 -18.18
N GLN A 218 3.84 -1.60 -19.39
CA GLN A 218 5.10 -2.30 -19.65
C GLN A 218 6.28 -1.67 -18.90
N VAL A 219 6.40 -0.34 -18.94
CA VAL A 219 7.47 0.40 -18.23
C VAL A 219 7.34 0.20 -16.71
N LEU A 220 6.13 0.30 -16.17
CA LEU A 220 5.88 0.12 -14.74
C LEU A 220 6.21 -1.31 -14.29
N GLU A 221 5.72 -2.30 -15.04
CA GLU A 221 5.94 -3.73 -14.76
C GLU A 221 7.41 -4.06 -14.79
N LYS A 222 8.11 -3.66 -15.84
CA LYS A 222 9.55 -3.85 -15.98
C LYS A 222 10.33 -3.22 -14.82
N LYS A 223 10.09 -1.93 -14.51
CA LYS A 223 10.79 -1.23 -13.42
C LYS A 223 10.63 -1.96 -12.08
N ILE A 224 9.42 -2.36 -11.73
CA ILE A 224 9.14 -3.00 -10.43
C ILE A 224 9.71 -4.42 -10.38
N TYR A 225 9.58 -5.21 -11.44
CA TYR A 225 10.03 -6.59 -11.44
C TYR A 225 11.55 -6.72 -11.57
N ASP A 226 12.20 -5.91 -12.41
CA ASP A 226 13.66 -5.85 -12.48
C ASP A 226 14.27 -5.53 -11.10
N GLU A 227 13.69 -4.55 -10.37
CA GLU A 227 14.18 -4.22 -9.02
C GLU A 227 13.90 -5.35 -8.01
N LEU A 228 12.75 -6.03 -8.09
CA LEU A 228 12.46 -7.17 -7.21
C LEU A 228 13.43 -8.32 -7.45
N ASP A 229 13.90 -8.54 -8.68
CA ASP A 229 14.89 -9.57 -9.01
C ASP A 229 16.28 -9.22 -8.46
N LEU A 230 16.60 -7.92 -8.29
CA LEU A 230 17.86 -7.46 -7.71
C LEU A 230 17.87 -7.50 -6.17
N VAL A 231 16.71 -7.43 -5.52
CA VAL A 231 16.61 -7.32 -4.04
C VAL A 231 15.98 -8.55 -3.39
N GLY A 232 15.63 -9.55 -4.18
CA GLY A 232 14.99 -10.81 -3.77
C GLY A 232 15.88 -11.80 -3.05
#